data_d34be449bbfa2c408a698cf05e079052
#
_entry.id   d34be449bbfa2c408a698cf05e079052
#
_cell.length_a   1.000
_cell.length_b   1.000
_cell.length_c   1.000
_cell.angle_alpha   90.00
_cell.angle_beta   90.00
_cell.angle_gamma   90.00
#
_symmetry.space_group_name_H-M   'P 1'
#
loop_
_entity.id
_entity.type
_entity.pdbx_description
1 polymer ?
#
loop_
_entity_poly.entity_id
_entity_poly.type
_entity_poly.pdbx_seq_one_letter_code
_entity_poly.pdbx_strand_id
1 'polypeptide(L)'
;MSNTGKVTTGFSMSLDGFIAGQGEDFQHLFAWMASGDTEYTLTIGNKEQKLKIAAESVERFDDALNTTGALVAGRRLYELTNGWGGHHPVGAPVVVVTHRPPPEWVKEEWPVTFVTDGLESAIEQAKVIAGEKSVVVASATIVQQCLNAGLLDEIHIDLVPFLLGDGVRLFEHLKVAPVALEDPQVSIGKGVTHLTYRIKK
;
A
#
# COMPACT_ATOMS: atom_id res chain seq x y z
N MET A 1 15.07 12.28 -10.54
CA MET A 1 15.36 10.92 -11.06
C MET A 1 14.01 10.32 -11.39
N SER A 2 13.78 9.85 -12.62
CA SER A 2 12.48 9.34 -13.07
C SER A 2 12.05 8.14 -12.22
N ASN A 3 10.83 8.20 -11.69
CA ASN A 3 10.24 7.19 -10.81
C ASN A 3 9.68 5.98 -11.61
N THR A 4 10.27 5.70 -12.76
CA THR A 4 9.77 4.76 -13.75
C THR A 4 9.90 3.31 -13.27
N GLY A 5 8.77 2.65 -13.07
CA GLY A 5 8.69 1.21 -12.90
C GLY A 5 9.14 0.64 -11.56
N LYS A 6 9.22 1.44 -10.49
CA LYS A 6 9.55 0.96 -9.12
C LYS A 6 8.44 0.09 -8.55
N VAL A 7 8.84 -0.90 -7.77
CA VAL A 7 7.95 -1.65 -6.89
C VAL A 7 8.06 -1.09 -5.49
N THR A 8 6.99 -0.54 -4.97
CA THR A 8 6.94 0.14 -3.68
C THR A 8 5.89 -0.47 -2.77
N THR A 9 5.92 -0.12 -1.50
CA THR A 9 4.84 -0.42 -0.57
C THR A 9 4.55 0.79 0.29
N GLY A 10 3.31 0.94 0.79
CA GLY A 10 2.92 2.04 1.66
C GLY A 10 1.84 1.62 2.65
N PHE A 11 2.11 1.87 3.95
CA PHE A 11 1.18 1.54 5.03
C PHE A 11 1.22 2.56 6.15
N SER A 12 0.04 2.85 6.73
CA SER A 12 -0.01 3.35 8.09
C SER A 12 0.38 2.21 9.05
N MET A 13 1.32 2.49 9.95
CA MET A 13 1.91 1.48 10.83
C MET A 13 2.03 2.01 12.26
N SER A 14 1.69 1.19 13.24
CA SER A 14 1.93 1.49 14.65
C SER A 14 3.43 1.50 14.98
N LEU A 15 3.80 2.15 16.08
CA LEU A 15 5.21 2.23 16.51
C LEU A 15 5.82 0.85 16.78
N ASP A 16 5.01 -0.14 17.15
CA ASP A 16 5.42 -1.53 17.38
C ASP A 16 5.29 -2.43 16.13
N GLY A 17 5.05 -1.85 14.93
CA GLY A 17 5.21 -2.50 13.64
C GLY A 17 3.99 -3.23 13.08
N PHE A 18 2.78 -2.91 13.56
CA PHE A 18 1.55 -3.50 13.06
C PHE A 18 0.83 -2.58 12.07
N ILE A 19 0.26 -3.16 11.03
CA ILE A 19 -0.54 -2.48 9.99
C ILE A 19 -2.04 -2.79 10.08
N ALA A 20 -2.43 -3.63 11.02
CA ALA A 20 -3.79 -3.89 11.47
C ALA A 20 -3.74 -4.45 12.89
N GLY A 21 -4.71 -4.10 13.74
CA GLY A 21 -4.91 -4.68 15.07
C GLY A 21 -5.59 -6.05 15.01
N GLN A 22 -5.91 -6.60 16.17
CA GLN A 22 -6.70 -7.82 16.28
C GLN A 22 -8.05 -7.69 15.55
N GLY A 23 -8.48 -8.73 14.86
CA GLY A 23 -9.71 -8.69 14.07
C GLY A 23 -9.64 -7.76 12.86
N GLU A 24 -8.43 -7.38 12.44
CA GLU A 24 -8.20 -6.49 11.30
C GLU A 24 -8.76 -5.07 11.54
N ASP A 25 -8.67 -4.57 12.78
CA ASP A 25 -9.01 -3.19 13.13
C ASP A 25 -7.94 -2.21 12.63
N PHE A 26 -8.37 -1.22 11.86
CA PHE A 26 -7.51 -0.18 11.26
C PHE A 26 -7.76 1.21 11.84
N GLN A 27 -8.75 1.42 12.70
CA GLN A 27 -9.23 2.75 13.08
C GLN A 27 -8.12 3.67 13.61
N HIS A 28 -7.28 3.15 14.51
CA HIS A 28 -6.18 3.92 15.09
C HIS A 28 -5.11 4.29 14.06
N LEU A 29 -4.88 3.42 13.07
CA LEU A 29 -3.85 3.62 12.05
C LEU A 29 -4.21 4.71 11.04
N PHE A 30 -5.50 4.99 10.84
CA PHE A 30 -5.99 6.01 9.91
C PHE A 30 -6.56 7.25 10.60
N ALA A 31 -6.51 7.34 11.94
CA ALA A 31 -7.03 8.48 12.69
C ALA A 31 -6.37 9.82 12.32
N TRP A 32 -5.11 9.81 11.85
CA TRP A 32 -4.39 11.00 11.39
C TRP A 32 -5.03 11.65 10.15
N MET A 33 -5.78 10.90 9.33
CA MET A 33 -6.50 11.42 8.15
C MET A 33 -7.70 12.32 8.52
N ALA A 34 -8.04 12.39 9.82
CA ALA A 34 -9.08 13.25 10.36
C ALA A 34 -8.55 14.26 11.40
N SER A 35 -7.24 14.31 11.63
CA SER A 35 -6.63 15.07 12.74
C SER A 35 -6.06 16.44 12.35
N GLY A 36 -5.91 16.72 11.06
CA GLY A 36 -5.36 17.97 10.54
C GLY A 36 -6.39 19.09 10.42
N ASP A 37 -5.97 20.18 9.80
CA ASP A 37 -6.75 21.40 9.54
C ASP A 37 -6.90 21.72 8.05
N THR A 38 -6.20 20.98 7.19
CA THR A 38 -6.29 21.09 5.73
C THR A 38 -7.36 20.15 5.19
N GLU A 39 -8.38 20.71 4.53
CA GLU A 39 -9.37 19.90 3.81
C GLU A 39 -8.72 19.26 2.57
N TYR A 40 -8.87 17.95 2.44
CA TYR A 40 -8.41 17.18 1.30
C TYR A 40 -9.55 16.31 0.77
N THR A 41 -9.79 16.35 -0.52
CA THR A 41 -10.84 15.54 -1.16
C THR A 41 -10.21 14.38 -1.92
N LEU A 42 -10.52 13.17 -1.50
CA LEU A 42 -10.15 11.94 -2.20
C LEU A 42 -11.33 11.44 -3.03
N THR A 43 -11.15 11.28 -4.33
CA THR A 43 -12.18 10.76 -5.22
C THR A 43 -11.96 9.26 -5.42
N ILE A 44 -12.95 8.45 -5.03
CA ILE A 44 -12.92 6.99 -5.14
C ILE A 44 -14.07 6.55 -6.05
N GLY A 45 -13.75 6.21 -7.30
CA GLY A 45 -14.78 5.98 -8.32
C GLY A 45 -15.65 7.23 -8.50
N ASN A 46 -16.94 7.11 -8.20
CA ASN A 46 -17.90 8.23 -8.28
C ASN A 46 -18.21 8.87 -6.91
N LYS A 47 -17.42 8.56 -5.88
CA LYS A 47 -17.63 9.07 -4.51
C LYS A 47 -16.49 9.96 -4.09
N GLU A 48 -16.83 11.06 -3.43
CA GLU A 48 -15.87 11.95 -2.78
C GLU A 48 -15.82 11.62 -1.29
N GLN A 49 -14.61 11.46 -0.78
CA GLN A 49 -14.33 11.35 0.65
C GLN A 49 -13.54 12.59 1.08
N LYS A 50 -14.11 13.34 2.02
CA LYS A 50 -13.44 14.51 2.62
C LYS A 50 -12.60 14.06 3.82
N LEU A 51 -11.33 14.43 3.79
CA LEU A 51 -10.36 14.18 4.85
C LEU A 51 -9.97 15.54 5.47
N LYS A 52 -9.45 15.50 6.70
CA LYS A 52 -8.80 16.63 7.37
C LYS A 52 -7.39 16.22 7.76
N ILE A 53 -6.43 16.50 6.89
CA ILE A 53 -5.05 16.11 7.06
C ILE A 53 -4.16 17.31 7.40
N ALA A 54 -2.97 17.07 7.90
CA ALA A 54 -1.97 18.13 8.04
C ALA A 54 -1.51 18.61 6.65
N ALA A 55 -1.15 19.88 6.51
CA ALA A 55 -0.66 20.43 5.23
C ALA A 55 0.56 19.66 4.71
N GLU A 56 1.43 19.20 5.61
CA GLU A 56 2.62 18.40 5.31
C GLU A 56 2.29 17.00 4.77
N SER A 57 1.06 16.52 5.00
CA SER A 57 0.58 15.23 4.49
C SER A 57 -0.02 15.31 3.08
N VAL A 58 -0.31 16.52 2.58
CA VAL A 58 -0.93 16.72 1.25
C VAL A 58 -0.02 16.19 0.15
N GLU A 59 1.26 16.58 0.17
CA GLU A 59 2.25 16.14 -0.81
C GLU A 59 2.35 14.60 -0.85
N ARG A 60 2.26 13.96 0.31
CA ARG A 60 2.29 12.48 0.42
C ARG A 60 1.09 11.83 -0.27
N PHE A 61 -0.11 12.41 -0.13
CA PHE A 61 -1.31 11.93 -0.84
C PHE A 61 -1.23 12.18 -2.34
N ASP A 62 -0.87 13.38 -2.74
CA ASP A 62 -0.74 13.75 -4.15
C ASP A 62 0.31 12.88 -4.86
N ASP A 63 1.44 12.63 -4.20
CA ASP A 63 2.48 11.75 -4.73
C ASP A 63 1.94 10.33 -4.93
N ALA A 64 1.26 9.77 -3.93
CA ALA A 64 0.67 8.43 -4.03
C ALA A 64 -0.35 8.32 -5.20
N LEU A 65 -1.23 9.31 -5.37
CA LEU A 65 -2.23 9.33 -6.44
C LEU A 65 -1.60 9.50 -7.82
N ASN A 66 -0.57 10.35 -7.93
CA ASN A 66 0.04 10.69 -9.21
C ASN A 66 1.04 9.63 -9.70
N THR A 67 1.71 8.94 -8.77
CA THR A 67 2.81 8.01 -9.10
C THR A 67 2.39 6.55 -9.14
N THR A 68 1.23 6.17 -8.57
CA THR A 68 0.76 4.78 -8.59
C THR A 68 0.12 4.44 -9.94
N GLY A 69 0.64 3.43 -10.62
CA GLY A 69 0.12 2.92 -11.89
C GLY A 69 -0.59 1.58 -11.79
N ALA A 70 -0.24 0.76 -10.80
CA ALA A 70 -0.92 -0.49 -10.49
C ALA A 70 -0.78 -0.83 -9.00
N LEU A 71 -1.76 -1.54 -8.47
CA LEU A 71 -1.72 -2.08 -7.11
C LEU A 71 -1.59 -3.61 -7.17
N VAL A 72 -0.71 -4.18 -6.36
CA VAL A 72 -0.62 -5.64 -6.17
C VAL A 72 -1.12 -6.00 -4.78
N ALA A 73 -2.13 -6.84 -4.70
CA ALA A 73 -2.75 -7.27 -3.46
C ALA A 73 -2.84 -8.79 -3.36
N GLY A 74 -2.78 -9.31 -2.14
CA GLY A 74 -3.14 -10.70 -1.86
C GLY A 74 -4.66 -10.89 -1.83
N ARG A 75 -5.11 -12.12 -2.13
CA ARG A 75 -6.52 -12.50 -2.17
C ARG A 75 -7.30 -12.10 -0.91
N ARG A 76 -6.72 -12.31 0.29
CA ARG A 76 -7.39 -11.99 1.55
C ARG A 76 -7.73 -10.51 1.66
N LEU A 77 -6.79 -9.62 1.37
CA LEU A 77 -7.03 -8.17 1.40
C LEU A 77 -8.09 -7.77 0.38
N TYR A 78 -8.02 -8.32 -0.83
CA TYR A 78 -9.00 -8.05 -1.87
C TYR A 78 -10.43 -8.45 -1.45
N GLU A 79 -10.59 -9.63 -0.83
CA GLU A 79 -11.88 -10.09 -0.32
C GLU A 79 -12.35 -9.26 0.89
N LEU A 80 -11.46 -8.95 1.84
CA LEU A 80 -11.76 -8.12 3.02
C LEU A 80 -12.31 -6.75 2.64
N THR A 81 -11.76 -6.14 1.61
CA THR A 81 -12.20 -4.83 1.11
C THR A 81 -13.34 -4.91 0.10
N ASN A 82 -13.89 -6.11 -0.16
CA ASN A 82 -14.88 -6.35 -1.21
C ASN A 82 -14.43 -5.76 -2.56
N GLY A 83 -13.12 -5.94 -2.89
CA GLY A 83 -12.50 -5.39 -4.10
C GLY A 83 -12.57 -3.87 -4.21
N TRP A 84 -12.70 -3.16 -3.10
CA TRP A 84 -12.95 -1.70 -3.04
C TRP A 84 -14.13 -1.26 -3.90
N GLY A 85 -15.11 -2.16 -4.12
CA GLY A 85 -16.24 -1.89 -5.01
C GLY A 85 -15.84 -1.66 -6.46
N GLY A 86 -14.69 -2.18 -6.90
CA GLY A 86 -14.11 -2.03 -8.22
C GLY A 86 -13.18 -0.82 -8.41
N HIS A 87 -13.04 0.04 -7.41
CA HIS A 87 -12.25 1.27 -7.51
C HIS A 87 -11.37 1.46 -6.27
N HIS A 88 -10.08 1.09 -6.38
CA HIS A 88 -9.14 1.36 -5.29
C HIS A 88 -8.98 2.88 -5.08
N PRO A 89 -8.82 3.36 -3.82
CA PRO A 89 -8.67 4.79 -3.52
C PRO A 89 -7.58 5.53 -4.29
N VAL A 90 -6.49 4.87 -4.66
CA VAL A 90 -5.44 5.48 -5.50
C VAL A 90 -5.77 5.52 -6.99
N GLY A 91 -6.97 5.05 -7.41
CA GLY A 91 -7.42 5.10 -8.80
C GLY A 91 -6.70 4.16 -9.77
N ALA A 92 -5.82 3.28 -9.27
CA ALA A 92 -5.03 2.36 -10.09
C ALA A 92 -5.70 0.98 -10.24
N PRO A 93 -5.51 0.27 -11.37
CA PRO A 93 -5.91 -1.12 -11.52
C PRO A 93 -5.27 -2.04 -10.47
N VAL A 94 -5.96 -3.12 -10.14
CA VAL A 94 -5.53 -4.07 -9.10
C VAL A 94 -5.11 -5.39 -9.71
N VAL A 95 -3.94 -5.89 -9.34
CA VAL A 95 -3.46 -7.24 -9.63
C VAL A 95 -3.55 -8.07 -8.36
N VAL A 96 -4.33 -9.15 -8.38
CA VAL A 96 -4.56 -10.03 -7.22
C VAL A 96 -3.76 -11.30 -7.35
N VAL A 97 -2.79 -11.50 -6.44
CA VAL A 97 -2.03 -12.75 -6.33
C VAL A 97 -2.87 -13.79 -5.61
N THR A 98 -3.12 -14.92 -6.25
CA THR A 98 -4.02 -15.95 -5.72
C THR A 98 -3.71 -17.32 -6.30
N HIS A 99 -4.21 -18.40 -5.66
CA HIS A 99 -4.24 -19.77 -6.21
C HIS A 99 -5.65 -20.24 -6.59
N ARG A 100 -6.63 -19.32 -6.54
CA ARG A 100 -8.04 -19.60 -6.75
C ARG A 100 -8.60 -18.73 -7.88
N PRO A 101 -9.65 -19.17 -8.58
CA PRO A 101 -10.33 -18.34 -9.58
C PRO A 101 -10.92 -17.07 -8.95
N PRO A 102 -11.25 -16.05 -9.77
CA PRO A 102 -11.94 -14.86 -9.29
C PRO A 102 -13.21 -15.20 -8.50
N PRO A 103 -13.58 -14.41 -7.47
CA PRO A 103 -14.87 -14.55 -6.80
C PRO A 103 -16.01 -14.23 -7.76
N GLU A 104 -17.16 -14.89 -7.60
CA GLU A 104 -18.35 -14.68 -8.44
C GLU A 104 -18.93 -13.26 -8.39
N TRP A 105 -18.67 -12.51 -7.30
CA TRP A 105 -19.13 -11.13 -7.14
C TRP A 105 -18.25 -10.09 -7.87
N VAL A 106 -17.11 -10.49 -8.43
CA VAL A 106 -16.25 -9.60 -9.23
C VAL A 106 -16.91 -9.36 -10.57
N LYS A 107 -17.05 -8.09 -10.92
CA LYS A 107 -17.66 -7.71 -12.18
C LYS A 107 -16.62 -7.63 -13.29
N GLU A 108 -17.03 -7.97 -14.51
CA GLU A 108 -16.15 -8.01 -15.68
C GLU A 108 -15.55 -6.62 -16.01
N GLU A 109 -16.32 -5.55 -15.77
CA GLU A 109 -15.88 -4.18 -16.02
C GLU A 109 -14.89 -3.63 -14.98
N TRP A 110 -14.60 -4.34 -13.89
CA TRP A 110 -13.65 -3.86 -12.87
C TRP A 110 -12.21 -3.98 -13.37
N PRO A 111 -11.37 -2.95 -13.13
CA PRO A 111 -9.97 -2.97 -13.52
C PRO A 111 -9.15 -3.87 -12.57
N VAL A 112 -9.42 -5.16 -12.60
CA VAL A 112 -8.74 -6.16 -11.77
C VAL A 112 -8.25 -7.33 -12.61
N THR A 113 -7.04 -7.80 -12.33
CA THR A 113 -6.43 -8.99 -12.92
C THR A 113 -6.09 -9.99 -11.83
N PHE A 114 -6.50 -11.24 -11.97
CA PHE A 114 -6.16 -12.33 -11.06
C PHE A 114 -5.02 -13.14 -11.63
N VAL A 115 -3.91 -13.27 -10.87
CA VAL A 115 -2.69 -13.96 -11.29
C VAL A 115 -2.48 -15.18 -10.41
N THR A 116 -2.38 -16.36 -11.03
CA THR A 116 -2.32 -17.65 -10.33
C THR A 116 -0.98 -18.37 -10.49
N ASP A 117 -0.08 -17.85 -11.29
CA ASP A 117 1.22 -18.42 -11.65
C ASP A 117 2.40 -17.83 -10.85
N GLY A 118 2.10 -17.10 -9.77
CA GLY A 118 3.09 -16.69 -8.80
C GLY A 118 3.31 -15.19 -8.68
N LEU A 119 4.16 -14.83 -7.70
CA LEU A 119 4.42 -13.45 -7.35
C LEU A 119 5.15 -12.69 -8.46
N GLU A 120 6.21 -13.29 -9.01
CA GLU A 120 7.04 -12.69 -10.05
C GLU A 120 6.20 -12.31 -11.28
N SER A 121 5.34 -13.24 -11.73
CA SER A 121 4.41 -12.99 -12.83
C SER A 121 3.44 -11.85 -12.51
N ALA A 122 2.92 -11.81 -11.28
CA ALA A 122 2.01 -10.73 -10.86
C ALA A 122 2.71 -9.35 -10.85
N ILE A 123 3.95 -9.28 -10.39
CA ILE A 123 4.74 -8.04 -10.41
C ILE A 123 5.05 -7.60 -11.85
N GLU A 124 5.41 -8.54 -12.74
CA GLU A 124 5.66 -8.23 -14.15
C GLU A 124 4.40 -7.71 -14.85
N GLN A 125 3.26 -8.37 -14.66
CA GLN A 125 1.99 -7.90 -15.20
C GLN A 125 1.60 -6.53 -14.64
N ALA A 126 1.78 -6.31 -13.35
CA ALA A 126 1.53 -5.02 -12.71
C ALA A 126 2.44 -3.91 -13.27
N LYS A 127 3.73 -4.19 -13.57
CA LYS A 127 4.64 -3.25 -14.23
C LYS A 127 4.18 -2.89 -15.64
N VAL A 128 3.68 -3.86 -16.40
CA VAL A 128 3.12 -3.61 -17.74
C VAL A 128 1.91 -2.68 -17.65
N ILE A 129 1.00 -2.92 -16.69
CA ILE A 129 -0.18 -2.09 -16.44
C ILE A 129 0.22 -0.68 -15.98
N ALA A 130 1.20 -0.59 -15.07
CA ALA A 130 1.65 0.67 -14.50
C ALA A 130 2.39 1.57 -15.51
N GLY A 131 3.00 1.00 -16.54
CA GLY A 131 3.83 1.73 -17.51
C GLY A 131 5.02 2.39 -16.83
N GLU A 132 5.11 3.71 -16.92
CA GLU A 132 6.18 4.49 -16.30
C GLU A 132 5.95 4.75 -14.80
N LYS A 133 4.77 4.47 -14.28
CA LYS A 133 4.42 4.68 -12.87
C LYS A 133 4.87 3.50 -12.00
N SER A 134 4.75 3.68 -10.71
CA SER A 134 5.11 2.67 -9.70
C SER A 134 4.03 1.59 -9.56
N VAL A 135 4.47 0.40 -9.21
CA VAL A 135 3.64 -0.69 -8.71
C VAL A 135 3.63 -0.64 -7.19
N VAL A 136 2.46 -0.51 -6.56
CA VAL A 136 2.33 -0.48 -5.11
C VAL A 136 1.84 -1.83 -4.58
N VAL A 137 2.60 -2.42 -3.66
CA VAL A 137 2.25 -3.68 -2.99
C VAL A 137 1.47 -3.37 -1.71
N ALA A 138 0.24 -3.85 -1.61
CA ALA A 138 -0.72 -3.47 -0.56
C ALA A 138 -1.03 -4.58 0.47
N SER A 139 -0.35 -5.71 0.47
CA SER A 139 -0.57 -6.80 1.44
C SER A 139 0.72 -7.16 2.17
N ALA A 140 0.70 -7.27 3.51
CA ALA A 140 1.88 -7.62 4.30
C ALA A 140 2.59 -8.86 3.78
N THR A 141 1.86 -9.95 3.56
CA THR A 141 2.44 -11.22 3.06
C THR A 141 3.06 -11.08 1.66
N ILE A 142 2.50 -10.23 0.79
CA ILE A 142 3.07 -9.97 -0.54
C ILE A 142 4.32 -9.09 -0.41
N VAL A 143 4.31 -8.08 0.48
CA VAL A 143 5.52 -7.27 0.80
C VAL A 143 6.67 -8.15 1.27
N GLN A 144 6.40 -9.04 2.21
CA GLN A 144 7.40 -9.98 2.76
C GLN A 144 7.97 -10.90 1.67
N GLN A 145 7.12 -11.39 0.77
CA GLN A 145 7.55 -12.18 -0.38
C GLN A 145 8.38 -11.34 -1.37
N CYS A 146 7.97 -10.10 -1.68
CA CYS A 146 8.73 -9.19 -2.53
C CYS A 146 10.12 -8.88 -1.94
N LEU A 147 10.20 -8.64 -0.62
CA LEU A 147 11.48 -8.45 0.08
C LEU A 147 12.37 -9.69 -0.05
N ASN A 148 11.82 -10.88 0.19
CA ASN A 148 12.56 -12.14 0.10
C ASN A 148 13.02 -12.45 -1.33
N ALA A 149 12.32 -11.97 -2.35
CA ALA A 149 12.66 -12.13 -3.76
C ALA A 149 13.51 -10.97 -4.33
N GLY A 150 13.83 -9.93 -3.53
CA GLY A 150 14.56 -8.75 -4.00
C GLY A 150 13.79 -7.89 -5.00
N LEU A 151 12.47 -7.96 -5.01
CA LEU A 151 11.60 -7.27 -5.96
C LEU A 151 11.15 -5.88 -5.48
N LEU A 152 11.29 -5.55 -4.19
CA LEU A 152 10.88 -4.28 -3.62
C LEU A 152 12.00 -3.24 -3.74
N ASP A 153 11.66 -2.01 -4.11
CA ASP A 153 12.60 -0.89 -4.28
C ASP A 153 12.49 0.14 -3.16
N GLU A 154 11.27 0.46 -2.73
CA GLU A 154 11.00 1.50 -1.72
C GLU A 154 9.92 1.08 -0.73
N ILE A 155 10.07 1.57 0.50
CA ILE A 155 9.13 1.36 1.61
C ILE A 155 8.67 2.72 2.11
N HIS A 156 7.37 2.95 2.09
CA HIS A 156 6.72 4.13 2.63
C HIS A 156 5.95 3.74 3.89
N ILE A 157 6.25 4.42 5.01
CA ILE A 157 5.58 4.18 6.29
C ILE A 157 4.97 5.49 6.78
N ASP A 158 3.68 5.46 7.01
CA ASP A 158 2.96 6.50 7.74
C ASP A 158 2.90 6.05 9.21
N LEU A 159 3.98 6.35 9.96
CA LEU A 159 4.17 5.91 11.34
C LEU A 159 3.27 6.70 12.27
N VAL A 160 2.35 6.02 12.95
CA VAL A 160 1.40 6.63 13.88
C VAL A 160 1.83 6.42 15.34
N PRO A 161 1.52 7.36 16.25
CA PRO A 161 1.93 7.31 17.65
C PRO A 161 1.03 6.39 18.49
N PHE A 162 0.88 5.14 18.06
CA PHE A 162 0.11 4.10 18.73
C PHE A 162 0.95 2.83 18.91
N LEU A 163 0.65 2.07 19.94
CA LEU A 163 1.10 0.69 20.17
C LEU A 163 -0.14 -0.18 20.09
N LEU A 164 -0.14 -1.18 19.21
CA LEU A 164 -1.27 -2.10 19.06
C LEU A 164 -1.08 -3.39 19.85
N GLY A 165 0.16 -3.79 20.14
CA GLY A 165 0.50 -4.97 20.93
C GLY A 165 0.32 -6.30 20.22
N ASP A 166 -0.65 -6.41 19.32
CA ASP A 166 -0.95 -7.61 18.53
C ASP A 166 -1.64 -7.23 17.21
N GLY A 167 -1.62 -8.14 16.22
CA GLY A 167 -2.23 -7.90 14.91
C GLY A 167 -1.38 -8.38 13.74
N VAL A 168 -1.50 -7.70 12.61
CA VAL A 168 -0.76 -8.02 11.37
C VAL A 168 0.53 -7.20 11.32
N ARG A 169 1.68 -7.88 11.38
CA ARG A 169 2.99 -7.25 11.23
C ARG A 169 3.32 -7.02 9.77
N LEU A 170 3.87 -5.84 9.47
CA LEU A 170 4.35 -5.56 8.11
C LEU A 170 5.64 -6.36 7.81
N PHE A 171 6.57 -6.36 8.74
CA PHE A 171 7.89 -7.00 8.58
C PHE A 171 8.03 -8.19 9.51
N GLU A 172 7.86 -9.38 8.95
CA GLU A 172 8.14 -10.66 9.59
C GLU A 172 8.51 -11.70 8.53
N HIS A 173 9.00 -12.86 8.94
CA HIS A 173 9.36 -13.97 8.04
C HIS A 173 10.37 -13.59 6.93
N LEU A 174 11.25 -12.62 7.19
CA LEU A 174 12.26 -12.16 6.24
C LEU A 174 13.46 -13.11 6.24
N LYS A 175 13.57 -13.93 5.19
CA LYS A 175 14.68 -14.88 4.98
C LYS A 175 15.97 -14.21 4.59
N VAL A 176 15.89 -13.01 4.01
CA VAL A 176 17.01 -12.19 3.53
C VAL A 176 17.53 -11.19 4.56
N ALA A 177 16.98 -11.19 5.78
CA ALA A 177 17.41 -10.28 6.84
C ALA A 177 18.88 -10.52 7.23
N PRO A 178 19.67 -9.46 7.53
CA PRO A 178 19.25 -8.06 7.58
C PRO A 178 19.11 -7.43 6.19
N VAL A 179 18.06 -6.62 5.98
CA VAL A 179 17.87 -5.81 4.78
C VAL A 179 18.37 -4.40 5.05
N ALA A 180 19.37 -3.95 4.30
CA ALA A 180 19.92 -2.60 4.47
C ALA A 180 19.05 -1.57 3.73
N LEU A 181 18.78 -0.45 4.39
CA LEU A 181 18.03 0.68 3.86
C LEU A 181 18.95 1.90 3.73
N GLU A 182 18.64 2.81 2.81
CA GLU A 182 19.24 4.15 2.79
C GLU A 182 18.65 5.01 3.90
N ASP A 183 19.25 6.19 4.14
CA ASP A 183 18.69 7.15 5.07
C ASP A 183 17.30 7.61 4.62
N PRO A 184 16.32 7.70 5.52
CA PRO A 184 14.95 8.02 5.17
C PRO A 184 14.76 9.48 4.76
N GLN A 185 13.83 9.70 3.85
CA GLN A 185 13.15 10.98 3.74
C GLN A 185 12.05 11.03 4.82
N VAL A 186 11.98 12.14 5.56
CA VAL A 186 11.06 12.28 6.70
C VAL A 186 10.23 13.54 6.54
N SER A 187 8.92 13.42 6.70
CA SER A 187 7.99 14.53 6.85
C SER A 187 7.09 14.28 8.06
N ILE A 188 6.80 15.31 8.83
CA ILE A 188 6.04 15.19 10.08
C ILE A 188 4.72 15.91 9.92
N GLY A 189 3.64 15.14 9.93
CA GLY A 189 2.28 15.63 9.98
C GLY A 189 1.68 15.53 11.39
N LYS A 190 0.47 16.03 11.57
CA LYS A 190 -0.25 15.91 12.84
C LYS A 190 -0.74 14.47 13.03
N GLY A 191 -0.22 13.79 14.05
CA GLY A 191 -0.56 12.41 14.39
C GLY A 191 0.10 11.37 13.49
N VAL A 192 1.09 11.74 12.68
CA VAL A 192 1.79 10.84 11.76
C VAL A 192 3.19 11.35 11.45
N THR A 193 4.14 10.42 11.27
CA THR A 193 5.45 10.70 10.68
C THR A 193 5.56 9.89 9.39
N HIS A 194 5.70 10.57 8.26
CA HIS A 194 5.88 9.94 6.96
C HIS A 194 7.36 9.62 6.75
N LEU A 195 7.66 8.36 6.48
CA LEU A 195 9.00 7.84 6.26
C LEU A 195 9.06 7.17 4.88
N THR A 196 10.05 7.53 4.09
CA THR A 196 10.33 6.86 2.81
C THR A 196 11.75 6.33 2.83
N TYR A 197 11.88 5.02 2.72
CA TYR A 197 13.16 4.31 2.67
C TYR A 197 13.37 3.68 1.29
N ARG A 198 14.60 3.78 0.77
CA ARG A 198 15.05 2.98 -0.37
C ARG A 198 15.80 1.75 0.13
N ILE A 199 15.58 0.64 -0.56
CA ILE A 199 16.31 -0.61 -0.27
C ILE A 199 17.66 -0.55 -0.97
N LYS A 200 18.74 -0.78 -0.21
CA LYS A 200 20.08 -0.94 -0.77
C LYS A 200 20.15 -2.28 -1.53
N LYS A 201 20.46 -2.22 -2.81
CA LYS A 201 20.69 -3.39 -3.67
C LYS A 201 22.15 -3.74 -3.74
#